data_cdffaac59d345c12ee1929d1356e7de2
#
_entry.id   cdffaac59d345c12ee1929d1356e7de2
#
_cell.length_a   1.000
_cell.length_b   1.000
_cell.length_c   1.000
_cell.angle_alpha   90.00
_cell.angle_beta   90.00
_cell.angle_gamma   90.00
#
_symmetry.space_group_name_H-M   'P 1'
#
loop_
_entity.id
_entity.type
_entity.pdbx_description
1 polymer ?
#
loop_
_entity_poly.entity_id
_entity_poly.type
_entity_poly.pdbx_seq_one_letter_code
_entity_poly.pdbx_strand_id
1 'polypeptide(L)'
;MGELHIGGVGVALGYLNRPELTAQRFLSDPFNPVGGGRMYRTGDLARYLPDGSLEYQGRCDQQLKLRGFRIEPGEIEVQLAASPWVREAVVQVCSTEHHPRLVAWIVPTADVDRSALQGQLRAYLSERLPEYMVPSAYVWLDALPLTANGKLDRRALPEPERAAVGIREYAAPQGETETTLARVWCELLEIGQIGRHDNFFELGGHSLLAVRLSSQLRQQGITLPVQAIFNHPILAELAERIDRRTAEAPLRKAVPARSSGSRPPLFFVPTGFGDHSYVFELAKEIDETFPVYAVPWPAVEEKPATMSDMAASAVALIREVQPQGPYHLAGYSSGGVLAYAIAEQLQSAGEAVAFLGLIDTLRPVAAMHSPVQLLLNWVESTQERPDPQFCQQLAELPLPEAIAAVQRAGIKTQREEVADEAALWQQRHHYAKLVEATLVQPASLKIHLFKAKQEQVSVNSQNAQFQAYWQKIKQAGYCREDASALGWDRLLPPATVRVSQVNGDHVSMMEHPVHRRELGQHFNLALRELGQA
;
A
#
# COMPACT_ATOMS: atom_id res chain seq x y z
N MET A 1 10.39 19.82 39.29
CA MET A 1 10.32 19.69 37.85
C MET A 1 11.74 19.66 37.29
N GLY A 2 12.07 18.72 36.44
CA GLY A 2 13.39 18.58 35.81
C GLY A 2 13.29 17.85 34.48
N GLU A 3 14.41 17.86 33.74
CA GLU A 3 14.48 17.13 32.48
C GLU A 3 14.66 15.63 32.76
N LEU A 4 13.94 14.80 32.03
CA LEU A 4 13.99 13.34 32.14
C LEU A 4 15.25 12.81 31.43
N HIS A 5 16.03 11.98 32.12
CA HIS A 5 17.17 11.27 31.55
C HIS A 5 16.94 9.76 31.64
N ILE A 6 17.36 9.01 30.61
CA ILE A 6 17.24 7.57 30.55
C ILE A 6 18.63 6.95 30.58
N GLY A 7 18.91 6.12 31.59
CA GLY A 7 20.15 5.36 31.73
C GLY A 7 19.93 3.86 31.50
N GLY A 8 21.02 3.09 31.49
CA GLY A 8 21.02 1.63 31.45
C GLY A 8 21.44 1.02 30.11
N VAL A 9 21.34 -0.31 30.01
CA VAL A 9 21.88 -1.10 28.88
C VAL A 9 21.21 -0.83 27.52
N GLY A 10 20.00 -0.24 27.53
CA GLY A 10 19.27 0.12 26.32
C GLY A 10 19.68 1.46 25.70
N VAL A 11 20.59 2.22 26.34
CA VAL A 11 21.04 3.50 25.80
C VAL A 11 21.99 3.29 24.64
N ALA A 12 21.68 3.90 23.49
CA ALA A 12 22.47 3.81 22.28
C ALA A 12 23.87 4.40 22.44
N LEU A 13 24.79 4.07 21.51
CA LEU A 13 26.16 4.62 21.51
C LEU A 13 26.20 6.11 21.18
N GLY A 14 25.24 6.61 20.40
CA GLY A 14 25.15 7.98 19.96
C GLY A 14 24.46 8.13 18.62
N TYR A 15 24.55 9.31 18.03
CA TYR A 15 24.06 9.59 16.68
C TYR A 15 25.15 9.33 15.65
N LEU A 16 24.81 8.58 14.60
CA LEU A 16 25.73 8.23 13.52
C LEU A 16 26.26 9.49 12.83
N ASN A 17 27.59 9.60 12.73
CA ASN A 17 28.29 10.76 12.11
C ASN A 17 27.95 12.13 12.71
N ARG A 18 27.53 12.17 14.00
CA ARG A 18 27.19 13.41 14.72
C ARG A 18 27.85 13.41 16.11
N PRO A 19 29.18 13.52 16.20
CA PRO A 19 29.89 13.43 17.48
C PRO A 19 29.51 14.56 18.44
N GLU A 20 29.34 15.78 17.97
CA GLU A 20 28.98 16.94 18.79
C GLU A 20 27.57 16.78 19.40
N LEU A 21 26.58 16.39 18.59
CA LEU A 21 25.24 16.13 19.05
C LEU A 21 25.21 14.93 20.03
N THR A 22 26.03 13.92 19.77
CA THR A 22 26.19 12.78 20.67
C THR A 22 26.72 13.24 22.03
N ALA A 23 27.74 14.08 22.07
CA ALA A 23 28.29 14.59 23.31
C ALA A 23 27.30 15.47 24.10
N GLN A 24 26.41 16.19 23.40
CA GLN A 24 25.37 17.02 24.03
C GLN A 24 24.22 16.21 24.62
N ARG A 25 23.87 15.09 24.01
CA ARG A 25 22.67 14.30 24.35
C ARG A 25 22.97 13.03 25.14
N PHE A 26 24.15 12.46 25.02
CA PHE A 26 24.58 11.25 25.73
C PHE A 26 25.63 11.60 26.76
N LEU A 27 25.18 11.80 28.01
CA LEU A 27 26.01 12.22 29.12
C LEU A 27 26.53 11.01 29.90
N SER A 28 27.57 11.21 30.71
CA SER A 28 27.99 10.22 31.70
C SER A 28 26.89 9.98 32.72
N ASP A 29 26.65 8.73 33.08
CA ASP A 29 25.66 8.32 34.08
C ASP A 29 26.32 8.32 35.49
N PRO A 30 26.04 9.32 36.33
CA PRO A 30 26.61 9.40 37.69
C PRO A 30 25.97 8.40 38.66
N PHE A 31 24.84 7.76 38.25
CA PHE A 31 24.09 6.84 39.09
C PHE A 31 24.45 5.37 38.80
N ASN A 32 25.30 5.11 37.81
CA ASN A 32 25.75 3.75 37.49
C ASN A 32 26.78 3.28 38.52
N PRO A 33 26.46 2.26 39.36
CA PRO A 33 27.34 1.82 40.45
C PRO A 33 28.66 1.20 39.99
N VAL A 34 28.74 0.74 38.72
CA VAL A 34 29.93 0.11 38.13
C VAL A 34 30.83 1.09 37.39
N GLY A 35 30.35 2.32 37.20
CA GLY A 35 31.03 3.35 36.41
C GLY A 35 30.95 3.11 34.90
N GLY A 36 31.20 4.16 34.11
CA GLY A 36 31.25 4.08 32.64
C GLY A 36 29.91 3.99 31.91
N GLY A 37 28.79 4.07 32.61
CA GLY A 37 27.46 4.13 32.02
C GLY A 37 27.19 5.47 31.33
N ARG A 38 26.23 5.46 30.41
CA ARG A 38 25.70 6.68 29.77
C ARG A 38 24.21 6.83 30.04
N MET A 39 23.77 8.06 30.09
CA MET A 39 22.36 8.41 30.10
C MET A 39 22.03 9.33 28.93
N TYR A 40 20.86 9.10 28.36
CA TYR A 40 20.30 9.88 27.26
C TYR A 40 19.43 11.00 27.82
N ARG A 41 19.72 12.19 27.39
CA ARG A 41 18.99 13.40 27.68
C ARG A 41 17.80 13.52 26.75
N THR A 42 16.57 13.29 27.28
CA THR A 42 15.38 13.10 26.42
C THR A 42 14.81 14.40 25.86
N GLY A 43 15.00 15.51 26.58
CA GLY A 43 14.31 16.78 26.33
C GLY A 43 12.90 16.84 26.92
N ASP A 44 12.41 15.77 27.52
CA ASP A 44 11.11 15.75 28.20
C ASP A 44 11.23 16.30 29.61
N LEU A 45 10.27 17.10 30.04
CA LEU A 45 10.16 17.63 31.41
C LEU A 45 9.18 16.77 32.20
N ALA A 46 9.56 16.43 33.42
CA ALA A 46 8.73 15.69 34.35
C ALA A 46 8.83 16.20 35.77
N ARG A 47 7.85 15.88 36.62
CA ARG A 47 7.90 16.04 38.05
C ARG A 47 7.46 14.78 38.77
N TYR A 48 8.02 14.56 39.97
CA TYR A 48 7.53 13.50 40.84
C TYR A 48 6.20 13.91 41.47
N LEU A 49 5.27 12.99 41.51
CA LEU A 49 4.05 13.05 42.31
C LEU A 49 4.32 12.49 43.73
N PRO A 50 3.43 12.76 44.72
CA PRO A 50 3.60 12.28 46.10
C PRO A 50 3.69 10.75 46.22
N ASP A 51 3.14 10.00 45.28
CA ASP A 51 3.18 8.54 45.20
C ASP A 51 4.46 7.99 44.55
N GLY A 52 5.38 8.85 44.10
CA GLY A 52 6.62 8.51 43.43
C GLY A 52 6.49 8.29 41.91
N SER A 53 5.31 8.43 41.35
CA SER A 53 5.12 8.40 39.91
C SER A 53 5.60 9.67 39.24
N LEU A 54 5.95 9.59 37.94
CA LEU A 54 6.37 10.74 37.13
C LEU A 54 5.20 11.29 36.34
N GLU A 55 4.95 12.58 36.51
CA GLU A 55 4.01 13.32 35.67
C GLU A 55 4.76 14.06 34.58
N TYR A 56 4.41 13.81 33.32
CA TYR A 56 4.98 14.51 32.16
C TYR A 56 4.48 15.95 32.12
N GLN A 57 5.41 16.90 31.91
CA GLN A 57 5.15 18.36 31.94
C GLN A 57 5.50 19.06 30.62
N GLY A 58 5.65 18.29 29.54
CA GLY A 58 6.01 18.82 28.22
C GLY A 58 7.49 18.66 27.88
N ARG A 59 7.99 19.47 26.96
CA ARG A 59 9.38 19.43 26.47
C ARG A 59 10.11 20.73 26.76
N CYS A 60 11.43 20.63 26.95
CA CYS A 60 12.32 21.77 27.05
C CYS A 60 12.87 22.25 25.70
N ASP A 61 12.71 21.44 24.63
CA ASP A 61 13.08 21.77 23.26
C ASP A 61 11.85 22.07 22.39
N GLN A 62 12.07 22.38 21.11
CA GLN A 62 11.00 22.74 20.17
C GLN A 62 10.37 21.52 19.48
N GLN A 63 10.79 20.31 19.84
CA GLN A 63 10.29 19.10 19.23
C GLN A 63 8.80 18.89 19.55
N LEU A 64 8.03 18.52 18.54
CA LEU A 64 6.59 18.39 18.61
C LEU A 64 6.17 16.92 18.49
N LYS A 65 5.13 16.55 19.21
CA LYS A 65 4.41 15.28 18.97
C LYS A 65 3.09 15.58 18.30
N LEU A 66 2.93 15.11 17.06
CA LEU A 66 1.71 15.28 16.29
C LEU A 66 1.25 13.92 15.76
N ARG A 67 0.08 13.46 16.19
CA ARG A 67 -0.53 12.20 15.72
C ARG A 67 0.40 10.98 15.89
N GLY A 68 1.19 10.93 16.97
CA GLY A 68 2.16 9.87 17.26
C GLY A 68 3.52 10.04 16.57
N PHE A 69 3.66 10.96 15.63
CA PHE A 69 4.94 11.26 14.99
C PHE A 69 5.73 12.29 15.79
N ARG A 70 7.04 12.10 15.79
CA ARG A 70 8.01 13.03 16.37
C ARG A 70 8.48 13.98 15.27
N ILE A 71 8.15 15.26 15.37
CA ILE A 71 8.42 16.28 14.36
C ILE A 71 9.43 17.28 14.89
N GLU A 72 10.44 17.56 14.07
CA GLU A 72 11.40 18.64 14.28
C GLU A 72 10.97 19.86 13.44
N PRO A 73 10.37 20.91 14.03
CA PRO A 73 9.92 22.08 13.27
C PRO A 73 11.05 22.75 12.49
N GLY A 74 12.26 22.74 13.04
CA GLY A 74 13.45 23.31 12.42
C GLY A 74 13.81 22.64 11.08
N GLU A 75 13.54 21.35 10.91
CA GLU A 75 13.74 20.67 9.63
C GLU A 75 12.81 21.22 8.55
N ILE A 76 11.55 21.46 8.92
CA ILE A 76 10.56 22.05 8.01
C ILE A 76 10.89 23.50 7.70
N GLU A 77 11.27 24.27 8.74
CA GLU A 77 11.69 25.68 8.62
C GLU A 77 12.89 25.83 7.68
N VAL A 78 13.89 24.93 7.75
CA VAL A 78 15.05 24.89 6.86
C VAL A 78 14.63 24.59 5.41
N GLN A 79 13.73 23.63 5.18
CA GLN A 79 13.25 23.34 3.84
C GLN A 79 12.43 24.49 3.26
N LEU A 80 11.61 25.15 4.06
CA LEU A 80 10.86 26.34 3.64
C LEU A 80 11.80 27.48 3.27
N ALA A 81 12.82 27.77 4.11
CA ALA A 81 13.80 28.82 3.86
C ALA A 81 14.71 28.53 2.64
N ALA A 82 14.89 27.26 2.28
CA ALA A 82 15.62 26.86 1.07
C ALA A 82 14.81 27.09 -0.23
N SER A 83 13.50 27.35 -0.12
CA SER A 83 12.68 27.65 -1.31
C SER A 83 12.92 29.09 -1.79
N PRO A 84 12.83 29.37 -3.10
CA PRO A 84 13.07 30.71 -3.64
C PRO A 84 12.00 31.75 -3.25
N TRP A 85 10.89 31.29 -2.70
CA TRP A 85 9.72 32.14 -2.41
C TRP A 85 9.61 32.57 -0.95
N VAL A 86 10.44 32.01 -0.06
CA VAL A 86 10.36 32.24 1.38
C VAL A 86 11.60 32.94 1.88
N ARG A 87 11.39 34.09 2.53
CA ARG A 87 12.46 34.82 3.23
C ARG A 87 12.68 34.27 4.64
N GLU A 88 11.60 34.06 5.37
CA GLU A 88 11.59 33.56 6.73
C GLU A 88 10.37 32.66 6.96
N ALA A 89 10.53 31.61 7.73
CA ALA A 89 9.45 30.70 8.10
C ALA A 89 9.55 30.27 9.56
N VAL A 90 8.40 30.10 10.19
CA VAL A 90 8.26 29.52 11.53
C VAL A 90 7.17 28.47 11.50
N VAL A 91 7.44 27.33 12.12
CA VAL A 91 6.49 26.21 12.15
C VAL A 91 6.14 25.86 13.59
N GLN A 92 4.83 25.73 13.88
CA GLN A 92 4.33 25.26 15.17
C GLN A 92 3.12 24.35 15.01
N VAL A 93 2.81 23.59 16.08
CA VAL A 93 1.51 22.93 16.22
C VAL A 93 0.53 23.90 16.86
N CYS A 94 -0.56 24.18 16.16
CA CYS A 94 -1.72 24.89 16.70
C CYS A 94 -2.80 23.87 17.05
N SER A 95 -3.26 23.91 18.29
CA SER A 95 -4.42 23.14 18.74
C SER A 95 -5.64 24.06 18.62
N THR A 96 -6.46 23.84 17.59
CA THR A 96 -7.86 24.29 17.63
C THR A 96 -8.65 23.31 18.49
N GLU A 97 -9.84 23.67 18.97
CA GLU A 97 -10.59 22.99 20.03
C GLU A 97 -10.57 21.45 20.01
N HIS A 98 -10.28 20.79 18.89
CA HIS A 98 -10.30 19.31 18.80
C HIS A 98 -9.16 18.65 18.02
N HIS A 99 -8.38 19.38 17.17
CA HIS A 99 -7.31 18.73 16.40
C HIS A 99 -6.01 19.53 16.33
N PRO A 100 -4.88 18.97 16.85
CA PRO A 100 -3.57 19.58 16.65
C PRO A 100 -3.15 19.48 15.19
N ARG A 101 -2.72 20.60 14.59
CA ARG A 101 -2.25 20.71 13.21
C ARG A 101 -0.96 21.50 13.10
N LEU A 102 -0.18 21.18 12.08
CA LEU A 102 1.06 21.87 11.77
C LEU A 102 0.75 23.11 10.93
N VAL A 103 1.18 24.26 11.40
CA VAL A 103 0.99 25.56 10.75
C VAL A 103 2.33 26.19 10.47
N ALA A 104 2.50 26.75 9.28
CA ALA A 104 3.67 27.53 8.90
C ALA A 104 3.33 29.02 8.76
N TRP A 105 4.03 29.88 9.49
CA TRP A 105 4.01 31.33 9.29
C TRP A 105 5.13 31.69 8.33
N ILE A 106 4.78 32.33 7.23
CA ILE A 106 5.68 32.57 6.10
C ILE A 106 5.81 34.07 5.85
N VAL A 107 7.04 34.53 5.76
CA VAL A 107 7.39 35.84 5.20
C VAL A 107 7.91 35.61 3.78
N PRO A 108 7.17 35.98 2.73
CA PRO A 108 7.59 35.75 1.34
C PRO A 108 8.73 36.68 0.92
N THR A 109 9.44 36.32 -0.16
CA THR A 109 10.58 37.10 -0.71
C THR A 109 10.15 38.31 -1.51
N ALA A 110 8.95 38.30 -2.11
CA ALA A 110 8.40 39.39 -2.95
C ALA A 110 6.88 39.37 -2.91
N ASP A 111 6.24 40.35 -3.58
CA ASP A 111 4.81 40.35 -3.84
C ASP A 111 4.46 39.15 -4.77
N VAL A 112 3.92 38.12 -4.16
CA VAL A 112 3.53 36.86 -4.82
C VAL A 112 2.04 36.64 -4.63
N ASP A 113 1.39 36.01 -5.60
CA ASP A 113 0.03 35.51 -5.40
C ASP A 113 0.02 34.44 -4.30
N ARG A 114 -0.45 34.83 -3.12
CA ARG A 114 -0.43 34.00 -1.92
C ARG A 114 -1.24 32.71 -2.09
N SER A 115 -2.29 32.74 -2.92
CA SER A 115 -3.13 31.56 -3.16
C SER A 115 -2.42 30.50 -4.02
N ALA A 116 -1.72 30.92 -5.06
CA ALA A 116 -0.91 30.04 -5.90
C ALA A 116 0.34 29.52 -5.14
N LEU A 117 0.95 30.38 -4.30
CA LEU A 117 2.15 30.02 -3.57
C LEU A 117 1.92 28.94 -2.51
N GLN A 118 0.75 28.89 -1.88
CA GLN A 118 0.42 27.84 -0.92
C GLN A 118 0.51 26.44 -1.57
N GLY A 119 -0.07 26.26 -2.76
CA GLY A 119 0.01 25.00 -3.51
C GLY A 119 1.44 24.64 -3.93
N GLN A 120 2.21 25.65 -4.35
CA GLN A 120 3.61 25.46 -4.74
C GLN A 120 4.50 25.05 -3.56
N LEU A 121 4.36 25.69 -2.40
CA LEU A 121 5.11 25.34 -1.19
C LEU A 121 4.74 23.94 -0.69
N ARG A 122 3.46 23.59 -0.75
CA ARG A 122 3.03 22.25 -0.37
C ARG A 122 3.65 21.19 -1.29
N ALA A 123 3.61 21.39 -2.60
CA ALA A 123 4.23 20.47 -3.57
C ALA A 123 5.75 20.37 -3.33
N TYR A 124 6.42 21.51 -3.15
CA TYR A 124 7.85 21.59 -2.87
C TYR A 124 8.25 20.81 -1.62
N LEU A 125 7.48 20.93 -0.52
CA LEU A 125 7.74 20.20 0.72
C LEU A 125 7.41 18.71 0.59
N SER A 126 6.34 18.35 -0.13
CA SER A 126 5.93 16.95 -0.32
C SER A 126 6.95 16.12 -1.10
N GLU A 127 7.78 16.75 -1.92
CA GLU A 127 8.90 16.09 -2.61
C GLU A 127 10.11 15.82 -1.67
N ARG A 128 10.21 16.52 -0.53
CA ARG A 128 11.41 16.57 0.32
C ARG A 128 11.21 16.08 1.74
N LEU A 129 9.97 16.10 2.22
CA LEU A 129 9.59 15.74 3.57
C LEU A 129 8.50 14.67 3.57
N PRO A 130 8.45 13.80 4.57
CA PRO A 130 7.31 12.92 4.79
C PRO A 130 6.01 13.72 4.96
N GLU A 131 4.89 13.16 4.53
CA GLU A 131 3.57 13.83 4.52
C GLU A 131 3.18 14.41 5.89
N TYR A 132 3.50 13.71 6.99
CA TYR A 132 3.19 14.16 8.35
C TYR A 132 3.99 15.41 8.78
N MET A 133 5.03 15.80 8.04
CA MET A 133 5.84 17.01 8.25
C MET A 133 5.41 18.17 7.33
N VAL A 134 4.50 17.96 6.39
CA VAL A 134 4.00 19.02 5.52
C VAL A 134 2.92 19.83 6.26
N PRO A 135 3.10 21.17 6.44
CA PRO A 135 2.12 22.01 7.10
C PRO A 135 0.76 21.95 6.39
N SER A 136 -0.30 21.87 7.18
CA SER A 136 -1.68 21.88 6.66
C SER A 136 -2.24 23.30 6.47
N ALA A 137 -1.62 24.30 7.09
CA ALA A 137 -2.01 25.69 6.98
C ALA A 137 -0.79 26.60 6.84
N TYR A 138 -0.94 27.68 6.07
CA TYR A 138 0.10 28.69 5.83
C TYR A 138 -0.46 30.07 6.16
N VAL A 139 0.20 30.78 7.07
CA VAL A 139 -0.14 32.15 7.48
C VAL A 139 0.88 33.12 6.92
N TRP A 140 0.43 34.10 6.16
CA TRP A 140 1.30 35.06 5.50
C TRP A 140 1.54 36.26 6.40
N LEU A 141 2.82 36.60 6.62
CA LEU A 141 3.26 37.74 7.42
C LEU A 141 4.16 38.66 6.59
N ASP A 142 4.13 39.93 6.89
CA ASP A 142 5.08 40.90 6.34
C ASP A 142 6.42 40.84 7.08
N ALA A 143 6.40 40.52 8.38
CA ALA A 143 7.56 40.24 9.21
C ALA A 143 7.19 39.33 10.39
N LEU A 144 8.15 38.53 10.86
CA LEU A 144 7.98 37.76 12.08
C LEU A 144 7.94 38.64 13.31
N PRO A 145 7.06 38.40 14.28
CA PRO A 145 7.03 39.18 15.53
C PRO A 145 8.27 38.88 16.38
N LEU A 146 8.89 39.94 16.90
CA LEU A 146 10.09 39.85 17.74
C LEU A 146 9.81 40.37 19.14
N THR A 147 10.43 39.77 20.14
CA THR A 147 10.48 40.26 21.50
C THR A 147 11.31 41.55 21.57
N ALA A 148 11.25 42.27 22.70
CA ALA A 148 12.08 43.47 22.96
C ALA A 148 13.59 43.19 22.81
N ASN A 149 14.02 41.93 22.96
CA ASN A 149 15.42 41.52 22.83
C ASN A 149 15.77 41.02 21.41
N GLY A 150 14.91 41.23 20.42
CA GLY A 150 15.13 40.82 19.02
C GLY A 150 15.01 39.31 18.75
N LYS A 151 14.47 38.52 19.69
CA LYS A 151 14.20 37.10 19.50
C LYS A 151 12.78 36.91 19.01
N LEU A 152 12.54 35.84 18.22
CA LEU A 152 11.21 35.44 17.75
C LEU A 152 10.22 35.32 18.94
N ASP A 153 9.12 36.07 18.86
CA ASP A 153 8.00 35.96 19.80
C ASP A 153 6.94 35.01 19.26
N ARG A 154 7.08 33.72 19.59
CA ARG A 154 6.16 32.69 19.16
C ARG A 154 4.73 32.86 19.71
N ARG A 155 4.54 33.63 20.80
CA ARG A 155 3.22 33.89 21.41
C ARG A 155 2.46 34.98 20.68
N ALA A 156 3.19 35.87 20.01
CA ALA A 156 2.64 36.97 19.23
C ALA A 156 2.31 36.58 17.79
N LEU A 157 2.56 35.30 17.39
CA LEU A 157 2.14 34.83 16.09
C LEU A 157 0.61 34.83 16.01
N PRO A 158 0.01 35.40 14.94
CA PRO A 158 -1.43 35.43 14.79
C PRO A 158 -2.01 34.02 14.65
N GLU A 159 -3.21 33.85 15.20
CA GLU A 159 -3.95 32.59 14.96
C GLU A 159 -4.24 32.45 13.46
N PRO A 160 -4.17 31.22 12.93
CA PRO A 160 -4.49 30.97 11.53
C PRO A 160 -5.97 31.28 11.28
N GLU A 161 -6.24 32.32 10.49
CA GLU A 161 -7.58 32.64 10.03
C GLU A 161 -8.17 31.51 9.17
N ARG A 162 -9.49 31.48 9.01
CA ARG A 162 -10.17 30.49 8.16
C ARG A 162 -9.61 30.43 6.75
N ALA A 163 -9.25 31.57 6.16
CA ALA A 163 -8.64 31.64 4.82
C ALA A 163 -7.24 31.01 4.77
N ALA A 164 -6.45 31.13 5.86
CA ALA A 164 -5.12 30.51 5.96
C ALA A 164 -5.18 28.97 6.09
N VAL A 165 -6.34 28.44 6.44
CA VAL A 165 -6.62 27.01 6.58
C VAL A 165 -7.13 26.38 5.28
N GLY A 166 -7.16 27.15 4.16
CA GLY A 166 -7.66 26.65 2.87
C GLY A 166 -9.18 26.64 2.77
N ILE A 167 -9.92 27.27 3.71
CA ILE A 167 -11.38 27.45 3.61
C ILE A 167 -11.63 28.53 2.56
N ARG A 168 -12.07 28.08 1.37
CA ARG A 168 -12.45 28.94 0.25
C ARG A 168 -13.81 29.61 0.52
N GLU A 169 -14.19 30.58 -0.31
CA GLU A 169 -15.54 31.14 -0.27
C GLU A 169 -16.56 29.99 -0.35
N TYR A 170 -17.47 29.95 0.62
CA TYR A 170 -18.38 28.83 0.76
C TYR A 170 -19.30 28.70 -0.46
N ALA A 171 -19.18 27.60 -1.16
CA ALA A 171 -20.11 27.15 -2.16
C ALA A 171 -20.78 25.86 -1.68
N ALA A 172 -22.09 25.84 -1.63
CA ALA A 172 -22.84 24.69 -1.13
C ALA A 172 -22.57 23.44 -1.98
N PRO A 173 -22.48 22.25 -1.36
CA PRO A 173 -22.45 20.99 -2.08
C PRO A 173 -23.63 20.84 -3.03
N GLN A 174 -23.41 20.25 -4.20
CA GLN A 174 -24.41 20.03 -5.25
C GLN A 174 -24.64 18.53 -5.46
N GLY A 175 -25.92 18.15 -5.56
CA GLY A 175 -26.30 16.74 -5.75
C GLY A 175 -26.14 15.89 -4.47
N GLU A 176 -26.45 14.61 -4.60
CA GLU A 176 -26.51 13.68 -3.48
C GLU A 176 -25.09 13.28 -3.01
N THR A 177 -24.19 13.05 -3.95
CA THR A 177 -22.80 12.60 -3.67
C THR A 177 -21.99 13.67 -2.96
N GLU A 178 -22.01 14.93 -3.44
CA GLU A 178 -21.31 16.04 -2.75
C GLU A 178 -21.90 16.27 -1.35
N THR A 179 -23.23 16.20 -1.21
CA THR A 179 -23.91 16.39 0.08
C THR A 179 -23.52 15.29 1.07
N THR A 180 -23.46 14.04 0.61
CA THR A 180 -23.04 12.90 1.41
C THR A 180 -21.57 13.02 1.83
N LEU A 181 -20.69 13.37 0.88
CA LEU A 181 -19.27 13.60 1.17
C LEU A 181 -19.08 14.73 2.19
N ALA A 182 -19.74 15.86 1.99
CA ALA A 182 -19.64 17.01 2.90
C ALA A 182 -20.05 16.65 4.33
N ARG A 183 -21.16 15.91 4.47
CA ARG A 183 -21.62 15.43 5.78
C ARG A 183 -20.57 14.53 6.45
N VAL A 184 -20.04 13.53 5.73
CA VAL A 184 -19.03 12.62 6.27
C VAL A 184 -17.72 13.36 6.60
N TRP A 185 -17.33 14.34 5.78
CA TRP A 185 -16.16 15.18 6.08
C TRP A 185 -16.39 16.05 7.32
N CYS A 186 -17.59 16.65 7.48
CA CYS A 186 -17.94 17.41 8.68
C CYS A 186 -17.77 16.56 9.94
N GLU A 187 -18.26 15.31 9.91
CA GLU A 187 -18.17 14.37 11.03
C GLU A 187 -16.71 13.98 11.32
N LEU A 188 -15.92 13.65 10.28
CA LEU A 188 -14.55 13.18 10.43
C LEU A 188 -13.55 14.28 10.81
N LEU A 189 -13.76 15.49 10.26
CA LEU A 189 -12.86 16.64 10.47
C LEU A 189 -13.34 17.53 11.61
N GLU A 190 -14.53 17.24 12.20
CA GLU A 190 -15.18 18.04 13.25
C GLU A 190 -15.33 19.51 12.86
N ILE A 191 -15.72 19.74 11.59
CA ILE A 191 -15.95 21.08 11.02
C ILE A 191 -17.45 21.25 10.80
N GLY A 192 -17.99 22.40 11.21
CA GLY A 192 -19.44 22.66 11.14
C GLY A 192 -19.99 22.78 9.72
N GLN A 193 -19.17 23.14 8.73
CA GLN A 193 -19.59 23.34 7.35
C GLN A 193 -18.44 23.16 6.37
N ILE A 194 -18.69 22.42 5.29
CA ILE A 194 -17.74 22.15 4.22
C ILE A 194 -18.35 22.50 2.87
N GLY A 195 -17.61 23.28 2.08
CA GLY A 195 -18.00 23.69 0.75
C GLY A 195 -17.49 22.73 -0.33
N ARG A 196 -18.09 22.80 -1.52
CA ARG A 196 -17.75 21.92 -2.64
C ARG A 196 -16.32 22.10 -3.19
N HIS A 197 -15.70 23.25 -2.94
CA HIS A 197 -14.34 23.56 -3.39
C HIS A 197 -13.28 23.35 -2.29
N ASP A 198 -13.70 22.88 -1.13
CA ASP A 198 -12.78 22.62 -0.02
C ASP A 198 -11.94 21.38 -0.28
N ASN A 199 -10.67 21.44 0.19
CA ASN A 199 -9.70 20.37 0.07
C ASN A 199 -9.60 19.61 1.40
N PHE A 200 -9.78 18.29 1.34
CA PHE A 200 -9.76 17.40 2.50
C PHE A 200 -8.52 17.58 3.38
N PHE A 201 -7.33 17.66 2.77
CA PHE A 201 -6.07 17.75 3.50
C PHE A 201 -5.80 19.15 4.05
N GLU A 202 -6.26 20.20 3.36
CA GLU A 202 -6.17 21.58 3.84
C GLU A 202 -7.07 21.80 5.06
N LEU A 203 -8.21 21.13 5.12
CA LEU A 203 -9.12 21.14 6.26
C LEU A 203 -8.62 20.32 7.47
N GLY A 204 -7.47 19.67 7.37
CA GLY A 204 -6.87 18.88 8.46
C GLY A 204 -7.00 17.37 8.27
N GLY A 205 -7.53 16.91 7.15
CA GLY A 205 -7.50 15.50 6.74
C GLY A 205 -6.07 14.99 6.66
N HIS A 206 -5.90 13.69 6.90
CA HIS A 206 -4.61 12.99 6.82
C HIS A 206 -4.85 11.53 6.47
N SER A 207 -3.77 10.77 6.21
CA SER A 207 -3.85 9.39 5.73
C SER A 207 -4.80 8.49 6.54
N LEU A 208 -4.76 8.58 7.88
CA LEU A 208 -5.66 7.79 8.73
C LEU A 208 -7.12 8.23 8.60
N LEU A 209 -7.38 9.54 8.48
CA LEU A 209 -8.73 10.06 8.24
C LEU A 209 -9.21 9.74 6.82
N ALA A 210 -8.33 9.70 5.81
CA ALA A 210 -8.66 9.25 4.46
C ALA A 210 -9.10 7.77 4.44
N VAL A 211 -8.45 6.91 5.22
CA VAL A 211 -8.88 5.51 5.41
C VAL A 211 -10.25 5.44 6.09
N ARG A 212 -10.47 6.24 7.16
CA ARG A 212 -11.78 6.31 7.82
C ARG A 212 -12.88 6.85 6.90
N LEU A 213 -12.56 7.86 6.08
CA LEU A 213 -13.48 8.39 5.07
C LEU A 213 -13.91 7.30 4.07
N SER A 214 -12.94 6.58 3.52
CA SER A 214 -13.21 5.44 2.62
C SER A 214 -14.10 4.38 3.29
N SER A 215 -13.85 4.08 4.56
CA SER A 215 -14.63 3.11 5.33
C SER A 215 -16.06 3.58 5.62
N GLN A 216 -16.26 4.85 6.03
CA GLN A 216 -17.60 5.40 6.30
C GLN A 216 -18.44 5.53 5.03
N LEU A 217 -17.85 5.97 3.91
CA LEU A 217 -18.52 6.04 2.62
C LEU A 217 -18.98 4.66 2.15
N ARG A 218 -18.16 3.64 2.40
CA ARG A 218 -18.51 2.26 2.07
C ARG A 218 -19.74 1.76 2.84
N GLN A 219 -19.87 2.08 4.13
CA GLN A 219 -21.06 1.75 4.91
C GLN A 219 -22.34 2.39 4.32
N GLN A 220 -22.19 3.41 3.50
CA GLN A 220 -23.28 4.09 2.78
C GLN A 220 -23.38 3.65 1.31
N GLY A 221 -22.71 2.56 0.93
CA GLY A 221 -22.76 2.00 -0.42
C GLY A 221 -21.84 2.70 -1.43
N ILE A 222 -21.01 3.67 -1.00
CA ILE A 222 -20.09 4.40 -1.88
C ILE A 222 -18.69 3.78 -1.76
N THR A 223 -18.23 3.11 -2.80
CA THR A 223 -16.87 2.54 -2.85
C THR A 223 -15.87 3.58 -3.36
N LEU A 224 -15.00 4.06 -2.48
CA LEU A 224 -13.95 5.03 -2.79
C LEU A 224 -12.59 4.53 -2.34
N PRO A 225 -11.66 4.21 -3.27
CA PRO A 225 -10.28 3.87 -2.90
C PRO A 225 -9.59 5.04 -2.20
N VAL A 226 -8.82 4.76 -1.16
CA VAL A 226 -8.06 5.79 -0.41
C VAL A 226 -7.17 6.62 -1.34
N GLN A 227 -6.55 5.99 -2.35
CA GLN A 227 -5.73 6.67 -3.35
C GLN A 227 -6.50 7.75 -4.14
N ALA A 228 -7.81 7.57 -4.36
CA ALA A 228 -8.63 8.57 -5.06
C ALA A 228 -8.77 9.86 -4.23
N ILE A 229 -8.78 9.77 -2.90
CA ILE A 229 -8.83 10.94 -2.01
C ILE A 229 -7.53 11.77 -2.14
N PHE A 230 -6.38 11.10 -2.27
CA PHE A 230 -5.10 11.78 -2.49
C PHE A 230 -5.02 12.45 -3.86
N ASN A 231 -5.52 11.77 -4.90
CA ASN A 231 -5.46 12.27 -6.28
C ASN A 231 -6.50 13.37 -6.55
N HIS A 232 -7.64 13.36 -5.85
CA HIS A 232 -8.76 14.29 -6.00
C HIS A 232 -9.21 14.79 -4.63
N PRO A 233 -8.41 15.62 -3.94
CA PRO A 233 -8.67 16.02 -2.58
C PRO A 233 -9.78 17.08 -2.43
N ILE A 234 -10.29 17.65 -3.52
CA ILE A 234 -11.37 18.64 -3.55
C ILE A 234 -12.72 17.92 -3.57
N LEU A 235 -13.66 18.33 -2.72
CA LEU A 235 -14.93 17.64 -2.52
C LEU A 235 -15.70 17.42 -3.82
N ALA A 236 -15.86 18.46 -4.65
CA ALA A 236 -16.56 18.36 -5.93
C ALA A 236 -15.87 17.42 -6.94
N GLU A 237 -14.54 17.45 -7.02
CA GLU A 237 -13.77 16.56 -7.89
C GLU A 237 -13.88 15.11 -7.45
N LEU A 238 -13.85 14.89 -6.13
CA LEU A 238 -14.03 13.57 -5.55
C LEU A 238 -15.42 13.01 -5.79
N ALA A 239 -16.47 13.86 -5.64
CA ALA A 239 -17.84 13.52 -5.94
C ALA A 239 -18.03 13.18 -7.43
N GLU A 240 -17.52 14.01 -8.34
CA GLU A 240 -17.55 13.74 -9.78
C GLU A 240 -16.88 12.40 -10.11
N ARG A 241 -15.79 12.07 -9.44
CA ARG A 241 -15.11 10.79 -9.60
C ARG A 241 -15.97 9.60 -9.15
N ILE A 242 -16.71 9.77 -8.04
CA ILE A 242 -17.66 8.77 -7.54
C ILE A 242 -18.81 8.61 -8.52
N ASP A 243 -19.42 9.72 -8.96
CA ASP A 243 -20.59 9.73 -9.86
C ASP A 243 -20.24 9.13 -11.23
N ARG A 244 -19.07 9.43 -11.78
CA ARG A 244 -18.58 8.80 -13.00
C ARG A 244 -18.42 7.29 -12.84
N ARG A 245 -17.98 6.81 -11.68
CA ARG A 245 -17.87 5.36 -11.42
C ARG A 245 -19.21 4.67 -11.22
N THR A 246 -20.24 5.39 -10.75
CA THR A 246 -21.61 4.90 -10.61
C THR A 246 -22.39 4.96 -11.93
N ALA A 247 -22.10 5.94 -12.79
CA ALA A 247 -22.75 6.10 -14.09
C ALA A 247 -22.11 5.23 -15.19
N GLU A 248 -20.83 4.95 -15.08
CA GLU A 248 -20.11 3.98 -15.90
C GLU A 248 -20.08 2.67 -15.10
N ALA A 249 -20.80 1.63 -15.55
CA ALA A 249 -20.37 0.28 -15.25
C ALA A 249 -18.86 0.26 -15.51
N PRO A 250 -17.98 -0.19 -14.57
CA PRO A 250 -16.55 0.01 -14.68
C PRO A 250 -16.10 -0.56 -16.02
N LEU A 251 -15.80 0.31 -16.98
CA LEU A 251 -15.05 -0.04 -18.17
C LEU A 251 -13.71 -0.53 -17.62
N ARG A 252 -13.67 -1.84 -17.41
CA ARG A 252 -12.45 -2.47 -16.96
C ARG A 252 -11.44 -2.27 -18.04
N LYS A 253 -10.32 -1.70 -17.64
CA LYS A 253 -9.15 -1.55 -18.50
C LYS A 253 -7.98 -2.22 -17.82
N ALA A 254 -7.07 -2.75 -18.62
CA ALA A 254 -5.78 -3.13 -18.08
C ALA A 254 -5.11 -1.92 -17.45
N VAL A 255 -4.65 -2.08 -16.19
CA VAL A 255 -4.10 -0.99 -15.37
C VAL A 255 -2.62 -0.85 -15.66
N PRO A 256 -2.14 0.31 -16.14
CA PRO A 256 -0.71 0.49 -16.39
C PRO A 256 0.06 0.57 -15.07
N ALA A 257 0.99 -0.36 -14.83
CA ALA A 257 2.03 -0.22 -13.83
C ALA A 257 3.18 0.66 -14.39
N ARG A 258 3.43 0.57 -15.69
CA ARG A 258 4.29 1.45 -16.47
C ARG A 258 3.77 1.48 -17.92
N SER A 259 3.35 2.65 -18.39
CA SER A 259 2.82 2.82 -19.75
C SER A 259 3.88 3.14 -20.80
N SER A 260 5.06 3.59 -20.36
CA SER A 260 6.18 3.92 -21.24
C SER A 260 6.99 2.69 -21.62
N GLY A 261 7.57 2.70 -22.82
CA GLY A 261 8.44 1.67 -23.35
C GLY A 261 8.39 1.63 -24.89
N SER A 262 9.39 1.02 -25.51
CA SER A 262 9.50 0.92 -26.98
C SER A 262 9.19 -0.48 -27.52
N ARG A 263 9.02 -1.46 -26.62
CA ARG A 263 8.70 -2.85 -26.95
C ARG A 263 7.21 -3.16 -26.74
N PRO A 264 6.69 -4.27 -27.28
CA PRO A 264 5.32 -4.71 -26.99
C PRO A 264 5.07 -4.87 -25.48
N PRO A 265 3.87 -4.50 -24.98
CA PRO A 265 3.52 -4.57 -23.57
C PRO A 265 3.64 -5.97 -22.97
N LEU A 266 3.95 -6.02 -21.67
CA LEU A 266 3.89 -7.23 -20.85
C LEU A 266 2.66 -7.16 -19.95
N PHE A 267 1.77 -8.14 -20.07
CA PHE A 267 0.52 -8.22 -19.34
C PHE A 267 0.62 -9.24 -18.21
N PHE A 268 0.43 -8.79 -17.00
CA PHE A 268 0.31 -9.63 -15.81
C PHE A 268 -1.14 -9.85 -15.44
N VAL A 269 -1.49 -11.10 -15.19
CA VAL A 269 -2.84 -11.46 -14.75
C VAL A 269 -2.90 -11.61 -13.22
N PRO A 270 -4.06 -11.37 -12.58
CA PRO A 270 -4.17 -11.40 -11.13
C PRO A 270 -4.00 -12.82 -10.57
N THR A 271 -3.59 -12.89 -9.30
CA THR A 271 -3.55 -14.14 -8.54
C THR A 271 -4.95 -14.70 -8.28
N GLY A 272 -5.05 -15.91 -7.75
CA GLY A 272 -6.33 -16.51 -7.35
C GLY A 272 -7.07 -15.75 -6.24
N PHE A 273 -6.41 -14.78 -5.61
CA PHE A 273 -7.02 -13.86 -4.66
C PHE A 273 -7.46 -12.53 -5.30
N GLY A 274 -7.35 -12.39 -6.62
CA GLY A 274 -7.66 -11.15 -7.34
C GLY A 274 -6.61 -10.05 -7.17
N ASP A 275 -5.56 -10.32 -6.42
CA ASP A 275 -4.49 -9.36 -6.16
C ASP A 275 -3.59 -9.22 -7.39
N HIS A 276 -3.44 -7.99 -7.84
CA HIS A 276 -2.51 -7.60 -8.89
C HIS A 276 -1.51 -6.52 -8.43
N SER A 277 -1.53 -6.19 -7.13
CA SER A 277 -0.64 -5.17 -6.54
C SER A 277 0.84 -5.51 -6.69
N TYR A 278 1.18 -6.80 -6.71
CA TYR A 278 2.53 -7.29 -6.94
C TYR A 278 3.14 -6.80 -8.26
N VAL A 279 2.29 -6.52 -9.27
CA VAL A 279 2.73 -6.08 -10.60
C VAL A 279 3.44 -4.74 -10.54
N PHE A 280 2.97 -3.81 -9.69
CA PHE A 280 3.54 -2.47 -9.56
C PHE A 280 4.96 -2.50 -8.98
N GLU A 281 5.20 -3.41 -8.04
CA GLU A 281 6.52 -3.58 -7.44
C GLU A 281 7.47 -4.35 -8.37
N LEU A 282 6.98 -5.41 -9.04
CA LEU A 282 7.77 -6.17 -9.98
C LEU A 282 8.12 -5.37 -11.25
N ALA A 283 7.23 -4.48 -11.70
CA ALA A 283 7.48 -3.61 -12.85
C ALA A 283 8.72 -2.72 -12.69
N LYS A 284 9.10 -2.38 -11.44
CA LYS A 284 10.32 -1.62 -11.14
C LYS A 284 11.61 -2.40 -11.44
N GLU A 285 11.54 -3.73 -11.43
CA GLU A 285 12.66 -4.62 -11.67
C GLU A 285 12.73 -5.12 -13.13
N ILE A 286 11.66 -4.91 -13.92
CA ILE A 286 11.59 -5.28 -15.34
C ILE A 286 12.19 -4.18 -16.19
N ASP A 287 12.90 -4.57 -17.27
CA ASP A 287 13.51 -3.69 -18.26
C ASP A 287 12.53 -2.61 -18.71
N GLU A 288 12.94 -1.34 -18.60
CA GLU A 288 12.11 -0.16 -18.83
C GLU A 288 11.63 -0.01 -20.28
N THR A 289 12.23 -0.74 -21.22
CA THR A 289 11.77 -0.77 -22.60
C THR A 289 10.42 -1.47 -22.79
N PHE A 290 9.95 -2.26 -21.80
CA PHE A 290 8.65 -2.91 -21.84
C PHE A 290 7.60 -2.12 -21.05
N PRO A 291 6.51 -1.65 -21.66
CA PRO A 291 5.32 -1.25 -20.91
C PRO A 291 4.78 -2.44 -20.11
N VAL A 292 4.29 -2.20 -18.89
CA VAL A 292 3.79 -3.25 -17.98
C VAL A 292 2.37 -2.92 -17.55
N TYR A 293 1.47 -3.86 -17.75
CA TYR A 293 0.06 -3.72 -17.42
C TYR A 293 -0.41 -4.85 -16.50
N ALA A 294 -1.25 -4.51 -15.53
CA ALA A 294 -2.00 -5.47 -14.73
C ALA A 294 -3.40 -5.64 -15.33
N VAL A 295 -3.80 -6.87 -15.58
CA VAL A 295 -5.16 -7.21 -16.03
C VAL A 295 -6.03 -7.44 -14.81
N PRO A 296 -7.15 -6.72 -14.61
CA PRO A 296 -8.00 -6.91 -13.44
C PRO A 296 -8.83 -8.19 -13.53
N TRP A 297 -9.28 -8.68 -12.38
CA TRP A 297 -10.28 -9.76 -12.33
C TRP A 297 -11.62 -9.32 -12.95
N PRO A 298 -12.47 -10.29 -13.38
CA PRO A 298 -13.89 -10.06 -13.71
C PRO A 298 -14.68 -9.42 -12.53
N ALA A 299 -15.77 -8.66 -12.74
CA ALA A 299 -16.62 -8.13 -11.67
C ALA A 299 -17.17 -9.28 -10.80
N VAL A 300 -17.47 -8.97 -9.55
CA VAL A 300 -18.10 -9.95 -8.65
C VAL A 300 -19.42 -10.47 -9.24
N GLU A 301 -20.10 -9.61 -9.98
CA GLU A 301 -21.36 -9.90 -10.69
C GLU A 301 -21.15 -10.80 -11.92
N GLU A 302 -20.01 -10.68 -12.59
CA GLU A 302 -19.63 -11.56 -13.68
C GLU A 302 -19.08 -12.87 -13.11
N LYS A 303 -19.87 -13.92 -13.17
CA LYS A 303 -19.45 -15.26 -12.74
C LYS A 303 -19.09 -16.09 -13.98
N PRO A 304 -17.84 -16.03 -14.48
CA PRO A 304 -17.44 -16.85 -15.62
C PRO A 304 -17.69 -18.32 -15.29
N ALA A 305 -18.32 -19.05 -16.18
CA ALA A 305 -18.66 -20.44 -15.94
C ALA A 305 -17.42 -21.36 -16.05
N THR A 306 -16.46 -20.97 -16.87
CA THR A 306 -15.23 -21.73 -17.14
C THR A 306 -13.99 -20.84 -17.09
N MET A 307 -12.82 -21.46 -17.01
CA MET A 307 -11.53 -20.76 -17.15
C MET A 307 -11.40 -20.12 -18.54
N SER A 308 -11.98 -20.74 -19.56
CA SER A 308 -11.99 -20.19 -20.93
C SER A 308 -12.78 -18.89 -21.01
N ASP A 309 -13.94 -18.78 -20.33
CA ASP A 309 -14.72 -17.54 -20.28
C ASP A 309 -13.94 -16.43 -19.55
N MET A 310 -13.23 -16.81 -18.49
CA MET A 310 -12.37 -15.88 -17.76
C MET A 310 -11.19 -15.40 -18.61
N ALA A 311 -10.59 -16.29 -19.37
CA ALA A 311 -9.53 -15.95 -20.32
C ALA A 311 -10.06 -15.04 -21.45
N ALA A 312 -11.27 -15.29 -21.96
CA ALA A 312 -11.90 -14.45 -22.99
C ALA A 312 -12.11 -13.01 -22.52
N SER A 313 -12.59 -12.84 -21.27
CA SER A 313 -12.73 -11.52 -20.66
C SER A 313 -11.37 -10.80 -20.54
N ALA A 314 -10.33 -11.50 -20.14
CA ALA A 314 -8.98 -10.97 -20.04
C ALA A 314 -8.39 -10.60 -21.42
N VAL A 315 -8.60 -11.44 -22.43
CA VAL A 315 -8.17 -11.19 -23.83
C VAL A 315 -8.82 -9.92 -24.37
N ALA A 316 -10.09 -9.67 -24.07
CA ALA A 316 -10.77 -8.45 -24.48
C ALA A 316 -10.07 -7.20 -23.92
N LEU A 317 -9.70 -7.21 -22.64
CA LEU A 317 -8.97 -6.11 -21.98
C LEU A 317 -7.54 -5.93 -22.53
N ILE A 318 -6.85 -7.02 -22.81
CA ILE A 318 -5.52 -7.01 -23.42
C ILE A 318 -5.58 -6.37 -24.80
N ARG A 319 -6.59 -6.72 -25.62
CA ARG A 319 -6.77 -6.19 -26.98
C ARG A 319 -7.12 -4.70 -27.01
N GLU A 320 -7.71 -4.14 -25.95
CA GLU A 320 -7.89 -2.70 -25.85
C GLU A 320 -6.56 -1.94 -25.77
N VAL A 321 -5.52 -2.54 -25.19
CA VAL A 321 -4.17 -1.96 -25.09
C VAL A 321 -3.33 -2.32 -26.31
N GLN A 322 -3.36 -3.59 -26.70
CA GLN A 322 -2.61 -4.15 -27.81
C GLN A 322 -3.54 -4.99 -28.71
N PRO A 323 -4.07 -4.42 -29.81
CA PRO A 323 -5.03 -5.08 -30.67
C PRO A 323 -4.53 -6.36 -31.37
N GLN A 324 -3.21 -6.46 -31.63
CA GLN A 324 -2.58 -7.56 -32.34
C GLN A 324 -1.30 -8.01 -31.66
N GLY A 325 -0.99 -9.33 -31.75
CA GLY A 325 0.26 -9.89 -31.26
C GLY A 325 1.53 -9.35 -31.95
N PRO A 326 2.70 -9.77 -31.51
CA PRO A 326 2.93 -10.84 -30.53
C PRO A 326 2.70 -10.40 -29.10
N TYR A 327 2.02 -11.22 -28.30
CA TYR A 327 1.69 -10.93 -26.91
C TYR A 327 2.76 -11.43 -25.94
N HIS A 328 2.98 -10.68 -24.85
CA HIS A 328 3.80 -11.08 -23.71
C HIS A 328 2.90 -11.19 -22.48
N LEU A 329 2.81 -12.38 -21.91
CA LEU A 329 1.91 -12.70 -20.81
C LEU A 329 2.71 -13.18 -19.60
N ALA A 330 2.25 -12.87 -18.40
CA ALA A 330 2.78 -13.46 -17.19
C ALA A 330 1.71 -13.60 -16.10
N GLY A 331 1.92 -14.56 -15.20
CA GLY A 331 1.05 -14.76 -14.05
C GLY A 331 1.78 -15.38 -12.88
N TYR A 332 1.41 -14.92 -11.67
CA TYR A 332 1.97 -15.41 -10.41
C TYR A 332 1.00 -16.35 -9.72
N SER A 333 1.52 -17.44 -9.14
CA SER A 333 0.73 -18.43 -8.42
C SER A 333 -0.36 -19.02 -9.35
N SER A 334 -1.61 -19.11 -8.89
CA SER A 334 -2.74 -19.53 -9.72
C SER A 334 -3.04 -18.61 -10.91
N GLY A 335 -2.58 -17.33 -10.87
CA GLY A 335 -2.64 -16.44 -12.03
C GLY A 335 -1.86 -16.96 -13.24
N GLY A 336 -0.82 -17.77 -13.03
CA GLY A 336 -0.12 -18.41 -14.13
C GLY A 336 -0.99 -19.41 -14.91
N VAL A 337 -1.97 -20.04 -14.26
CA VAL A 337 -2.94 -20.93 -14.94
C VAL A 337 -3.84 -20.11 -15.87
N LEU A 338 -4.31 -18.95 -15.41
CA LEU A 338 -5.08 -18.03 -16.25
C LEU A 338 -4.22 -17.46 -17.39
N ALA A 339 -2.96 -17.11 -17.13
CA ALA A 339 -2.04 -16.65 -18.18
C ALA A 339 -1.84 -17.72 -19.28
N TYR A 340 -1.75 -18.99 -18.87
CA TYR A 340 -1.69 -20.11 -19.81
C TYR A 340 -2.98 -20.24 -20.63
N ALA A 341 -4.16 -20.17 -20.00
CA ALA A 341 -5.45 -20.24 -20.68
C ALA A 341 -5.64 -19.07 -21.68
N ILE A 342 -5.19 -17.87 -21.33
CA ILE A 342 -5.17 -16.72 -22.24
C ILE A 342 -4.26 -16.99 -23.44
N ALA A 343 -3.05 -17.51 -23.19
CA ALA A 343 -2.10 -17.82 -24.25
C ALA A 343 -2.62 -18.90 -25.20
N GLU A 344 -3.25 -19.94 -24.67
CA GLU A 344 -3.88 -21.00 -25.45
C GLU A 344 -5.01 -20.45 -26.34
N GLN A 345 -5.85 -19.55 -25.78
CA GLN A 345 -6.95 -18.94 -26.52
C GLN A 345 -6.45 -18.01 -27.63
N LEU A 346 -5.42 -17.23 -27.38
CA LEU A 346 -4.79 -16.36 -28.39
C LEU A 346 -4.18 -17.19 -29.53
N GLN A 347 -3.44 -18.25 -29.20
CA GLN A 347 -2.89 -19.17 -30.21
C GLN A 347 -3.99 -19.84 -31.03
N SER A 348 -5.07 -20.29 -30.38
CA SER A 348 -6.22 -20.88 -31.06
C SER A 348 -6.91 -19.92 -32.03
N ALA A 349 -6.81 -18.60 -31.73
CA ALA A 349 -7.28 -17.53 -32.63
C ALA A 349 -6.26 -17.15 -33.72
N GLY A 350 -5.13 -17.84 -33.82
CA GLY A 350 -4.07 -17.56 -34.80
C GLY A 350 -3.12 -16.43 -34.41
N GLU A 351 -3.17 -15.95 -33.15
CA GLU A 351 -2.32 -14.87 -32.65
C GLU A 351 -1.02 -15.42 -32.07
N ALA A 352 0.06 -14.66 -32.24
CA ALA A 352 1.35 -15.04 -31.71
C ALA A 352 1.49 -14.65 -30.23
N VAL A 353 1.88 -15.63 -29.40
CA VAL A 353 2.33 -15.40 -28.02
C VAL A 353 3.85 -15.59 -28.00
N ALA A 354 4.58 -14.48 -27.89
CA ALA A 354 6.03 -14.49 -27.91
C ALA A 354 6.64 -14.82 -26.54
N PHE A 355 5.94 -14.50 -25.44
CA PHE A 355 6.40 -14.76 -24.09
C PHE A 355 5.26 -15.20 -23.18
N LEU A 356 5.52 -16.28 -22.41
CA LEU A 356 4.64 -16.73 -21.34
C LEU A 356 5.48 -17.01 -20.09
N GLY A 357 5.39 -16.11 -19.09
CA GLY A 357 6.06 -16.20 -17.80
C GLY A 357 5.16 -16.76 -16.71
N LEU A 358 5.48 -17.89 -16.14
CA LEU A 358 4.78 -18.49 -15.01
C LEU A 358 5.63 -18.31 -13.74
N ILE A 359 5.14 -17.53 -12.79
CA ILE A 359 5.87 -17.24 -11.55
C ILE A 359 5.34 -18.16 -10.46
N ASP A 360 6.14 -19.12 -10.08
CA ASP A 360 5.88 -20.12 -9.03
C ASP A 360 4.48 -20.75 -9.12
N THR A 361 4.08 -21.03 -10.35
CA THR A 361 2.77 -21.58 -10.72
C THR A 361 2.80 -23.09 -10.73
N LEU A 362 2.03 -23.70 -9.84
CA LEU A 362 1.76 -25.13 -9.86
C LEU A 362 0.77 -25.48 -10.98
N ARG A 363 0.97 -26.61 -11.62
CA ARG A 363 -0.05 -27.19 -12.48
C ARG A 363 -1.32 -27.43 -11.66
N PRO A 364 -2.53 -27.14 -12.19
CA PRO A 364 -3.78 -27.38 -11.47
C PRO A 364 -3.95 -28.84 -11.04
N VAL A 365 -4.39 -29.02 -9.80
CA VAL A 365 -4.76 -30.31 -9.22
C VAL A 365 -6.13 -30.16 -8.59
N ALA A 366 -7.02 -31.12 -8.80
CA ALA A 366 -8.32 -31.10 -8.16
C ALA A 366 -8.17 -31.21 -6.63
N ALA A 367 -8.44 -30.12 -5.95
CA ALA A 367 -8.49 -30.03 -4.50
C ALA A 367 -9.78 -29.27 -4.12
N MET A 368 -10.62 -29.85 -3.27
CA MET A 368 -11.88 -29.20 -2.89
C MET A 368 -11.64 -28.26 -1.71
N HIS A 369 -11.81 -26.96 -1.96
CA HIS A 369 -11.82 -25.96 -0.92
C HIS A 369 -13.21 -25.40 -0.68
N SER A 370 -13.54 -25.11 0.58
CA SER A 370 -14.67 -24.23 0.91
C SER A 370 -14.18 -22.77 0.97
N PRO A 371 -15.08 -21.76 0.88
CA PRO A 371 -14.68 -20.36 1.07
C PRO A 371 -13.99 -20.10 2.41
N VAL A 372 -14.43 -20.81 3.48
CA VAL A 372 -13.81 -20.75 4.81
C VAL A 372 -12.41 -21.36 4.80
N GLN A 373 -12.21 -22.46 4.05
CA GLN A 373 -10.88 -23.06 3.92
C GLN A 373 -9.89 -22.12 3.20
N LEU A 374 -10.33 -21.40 2.20
CA LEU A 374 -9.48 -20.38 1.55
C LEU A 374 -9.13 -19.24 2.51
N LEU A 375 -10.09 -18.80 3.34
CA LEU A 375 -9.84 -17.81 4.38
C LEU A 375 -8.83 -18.33 5.41
N LEU A 376 -8.95 -19.58 5.85
CA LEU A 376 -8.00 -20.22 6.75
C LEU A 376 -6.60 -20.28 6.14
N ASN A 377 -6.47 -20.70 4.89
CA ASN A 377 -5.18 -20.75 4.19
C ASN A 377 -4.53 -19.36 4.11
N TRP A 378 -5.34 -18.32 3.91
CA TRP A 378 -4.86 -16.94 3.95
C TRP A 378 -4.37 -16.55 5.34
N VAL A 379 -5.16 -16.80 6.38
CA VAL A 379 -4.82 -16.49 7.78
C VAL A 379 -3.53 -17.20 8.20
N GLU A 380 -3.36 -18.46 7.86
CA GLU A 380 -2.15 -19.23 8.15
C GLU A 380 -0.92 -18.78 7.35
N SER A 381 -1.12 -18.14 6.19
CA SER A 381 -0.03 -17.57 5.39
C SER A 381 0.45 -16.22 5.89
N THR A 382 -0.28 -15.58 6.82
CA THR A 382 0.13 -14.30 7.42
C THR A 382 1.30 -14.50 8.39
N GLN A 383 2.10 -13.44 8.61
CA GLN A 383 3.22 -13.48 9.55
C GLN A 383 2.77 -13.60 11.02
N GLU A 384 1.57 -13.13 11.33
CA GLU A 384 0.91 -13.25 12.62
C GLU A 384 0.12 -14.56 12.69
N ARG A 385 0.81 -15.65 12.96
CA ARG A 385 0.19 -16.98 13.05
C ARG A 385 -0.77 -17.05 14.22
N PRO A 386 -2.08 -17.21 13.98
CA PRO A 386 -3.02 -17.40 15.06
C PRO A 386 -2.84 -18.77 15.73
N ASP A 387 -3.28 -18.85 16.99
CA ASP A 387 -3.33 -20.10 17.75
C ASP A 387 -4.05 -21.22 16.95
N PRO A 388 -3.52 -22.45 16.93
CA PRO A 388 -4.17 -23.59 16.28
C PRO A 388 -5.63 -23.82 16.72
N GLN A 389 -5.99 -23.53 17.97
CA GLN A 389 -7.37 -23.60 18.45
C GLN A 389 -8.28 -22.58 17.77
N PHE A 390 -7.77 -21.38 17.52
CA PHE A 390 -8.50 -20.35 16.78
C PHE A 390 -8.78 -20.79 15.34
N CYS A 391 -7.79 -21.36 14.64
CA CYS A 391 -7.98 -21.90 13.29
C CYS A 391 -9.00 -23.05 13.25
N GLN A 392 -9.01 -23.91 14.26
CA GLN A 392 -10.00 -25.00 14.36
C GLN A 392 -11.41 -24.46 14.57
N GLN A 393 -11.58 -23.46 15.44
CA GLN A 393 -12.87 -22.79 15.65
C GLN A 393 -13.37 -22.10 14.36
N LEU A 394 -12.48 -21.41 13.64
CA LEU A 394 -12.83 -20.76 12.37
C LEU A 394 -13.36 -21.75 11.33
N ALA A 395 -12.82 -22.96 11.28
CA ALA A 395 -13.22 -23.97 10.31
C ALA A 395 -14.69 -24.42 10.44
N GLU A 396 -15.26 -24.27 11.64
CA GLU A 396 -16.64 -24.67 11.98
C GLU A 396 -17.65 -23.53 11.79
N LEU A 397 -17.18 -22.29 11.58
CA LEU A 397 -18.04 -21.11 11.43
C LEU A 397 -18.57 -20.93 10.00
N PRO A 398 -19.78 -20.38 9.84
CA PRO A 398 -20.20 -19.80 8.56
C PRO A 398 -19.24 -18.69 8.11
N LEU A 399 -19.07 -18.53 6.78
CA LEU A 399 -18.10 -17.57 6.22
C LEU A 399 -18.20 -16.15 6.80
N PRO A 400 -19.38 -15.51 6.95
CA PRO A 400 -19.47 -14.16 7.52
C PRO A 400 -18.95 -14.09 8.97
N GLU A 401 -19.25 -15.12 9.77
CA GLU A 401 -18.83 -15.21 11.17
C GLU A 401 -17.33 -15.48 11.28
N ALA A 402 -16.78 -16.31 10.39
CA ALA A 402 -15.35 -16.57 10.28
C ALA A 402 -14.58 -15.28 9.93
N ILE A 403 -15.05 -14.52 8.95
CA ILE A 403 -14.48 -13.21 8.58
C ILE A 403 -14.48 -12.26 9.79
N ALA A 404 -15.63 -12.12 10.47
CA ALA A 404 -15.75 -11.26 11.63
C ALA A 404 -14.83 -11.70 12.80
N ALA A 405 -14.61 -13.00 12.98
CA ALA A 405 -13.69 -13.53 13.99
C ALA A 405 -12.23 -13.18 13.66
N VAL A 406 -11.83 -13.33 12.40
CA VAL A 406 -10.49 -13.00 11.92
C VAL A 406 -10.21 -11.49 12.07
N GLN A 407 -11.18 -10.65 11.73
CA GLN A 407 -11.08 -9.19 11.89
C GLN A 407 -10.95 -8.78 13.37
N ARG A 408 -11.74 -9.40 14.28
CA ARG A 408 -11.64 -9.17 15.74
C ARG A 408 -10.27 -9.57 16.29
N ALA A 409 -9.63 -10.57 15.70
CA ALA A 409 -8.27 -10.97 16.05
C ALA A 409 -7.19 -10.03 15.49
N GLY A 410 -7.58 -8.95 14.79
CA GLY A 410 -6.65 -7.99 14.20
C GLY A 410 -5.95 -8.47 12.92
N ILE A 411 -6.34 -9.64 12.40
CA ILE A 411 -5.75 -10.22 11.19
C ILE A 411 -6.45 -9.61 9.96
N LYS A 412 -5.67 -9.05 9.06
CA LYS A 412 -6.20 -8.51 7.80
C LYS A 412 -6.63 -9.66 6.88
N THR A 413 -7.90 -9.68 6.52
CA THR A 413 -8.47 -10.69 5.61
C THR A 413 -8.09 -10.45 4.15
N GLN A 414 -7.48 -9.31 3.84
CA GLN A 414 -7.07 -8.89 2.50
C GLN A 414 -6.08 -7.72 2.54
N ARG A 415 -5.40 -7.45 1.42
CA ARG A 415 -4.47 -6.32 1.27
C ARG A 415 -5.18 -4.98 1.04
N GLU A 416 -6.35 -5.01 0.40
CA GLU A 416 -7.19 -3.85 0.14
C GLU A 416 -8.55 -4.01 0.81
N GLU A 417 -9.13 -2.92 1.31
CA GLU A 417 -10.46 -2.94 1.88
C GLU A 417 -11.53 -3.11 0.79
N VAL A 418 -12.44 -4.07 0.96
CA VAL A 418 -13.53 -4.41 0.03
C VAL A 418 -14.88 -4.24 0.72
N ALA A 419 -15.88 -3.75 -0.02
CA ALA A 419 -17.21 -3.47 0.53
C ALA A 419 -17.94 -4.71 1.04
N ASP A 420 -17.82 -5.85 0.33
CA ASP A 420 -18.42 -7.12 0.70
C ASP A 420 -17.33 -8.23 0.70
N GLU A 421 -16.76 -8.45 1.86
CA GLU A 421 -15.74 -9.48 2.04
C GLU A 421 -16.29 -10.90 1.82
N ALA A 422 -17.55 -11.15 2.17
CA ALA A 422 -18.13 -12.46 1.95
C ALA A 422 -18.29 -12.75 0.45
N ALA A 423 -18.75 -11.78 -0.33
CA ALA A 423 -18.82 -11.91 -1.79
C ALA A 423 -17.42 -12.09 -2.41
N LEU A 424 -16.41 -11.38 -1.91
CA LEU A 424 -15.03 -11.55 -2.36
C LEU A 424 -14.50 -12.96 -2.09
N TRP A 425 -14.73 -13.52 -0.89
CA TRP A 425 -14.30 -14.88 -0.56
C TRP A 425 -15.06 -15.94 -1.35
N GLN A 426 -16.33 -15.70 -1.68
CA GLN A 426 -17.09 -16.56 -2.61
C GLN A 426 -16.53 -16.49 -4.03
N GLN A 427 -16.15 -15.30 -4.52
CA GLN A 427 -15.52 -15.14 -5.82
C GLN A 427 -14.15 -15.83 -5.87
N ARG A 428 -13.34 -15.72 -4.84
CA ARG A 428 -12.05 -16.44 -4.70
C ARG A 428 -12.25 -17.95 -4.74
N HIS A 429 -13.26 -18.46 -4.05
CA HIS A 429 -13.60 -19.87 -4.08
C HIS A 429 -14.08 -20.33 -5.47
N HIS A 430 -14.91 -19.52 -6.13
CA HIS A 430 -15.34 -19.80 -7.50
C HIS A 430 -14.14 -19.88 -8.45
N TYR A 431 -13.22 -18.92 -8.36
CA TYR A 431 -11.99 -18.93 -9.16
C TYR A 431 -11.11 -20.15 -8.86
N ALA A 432 -10.91 -20.49 -7.58
CA ALA A 432 -10.17 -21.69 -7.20
C ALA A 432 -10.77 -22.97 -7.86
N LYS A 433 -12.09 -23.08 -7.88
CA LYS A 433 -12.77 -24.17 -8.58
C LYS A 433 -12.53 -24.17 -10.09
N LEU A 434 -12.52 -23.00 -10.72
CA LEU A 434 -12.19 -22.89 -12.14
C LEU A 434 -10.76 -23.36 -12.41
N VAL A 435 -9.78 -22.94 -11.57
CA VAL A 435 -8.39 -23.39 -11.67
C VAL A 435 -8.29 -24.91 -11.54
N GLU A 436 -8.95 -25.48 -10.52
CA GLU A 436 -8.94 -26.93 -10.26
C GLU A 436 -9.61 -27.75 -11.36
N ALA A 437 -10.68 -27.23 -11.95
CA ALA A 437 -11.39 -27.86 -13.06
C ALA A 437 -10.68 -27.68 -14.40
N THR A 438 -9.64 -26.84 -14.48
CA THR A 438 -8.95 -26.56 -15.73
C THR A 438 -8.14 -27.77 -16.18
N LEU A 439 -8.59 -28.39 -17.29
CA LEU A 439 -7.81 -29.36 -18.01
C LEU A 439 -6.84 -28.61 -18.92
N VAL A 440 -5.63 -28.44 -18.46
CA VAL A 440 -4.56 -27.83 -19.26
C VAL A 440 -4.25 -28.79 -20.42
N GLN A 441 -4.54 -28.36 -21.64
CA GLN A 441 -4.22 -29.13 -22.84
C GLN A 441 -2.75 -28.87 -23.23
N PRO A 442 -2.07 -29.92 -23.77
CA PRO A 442 -0.74 -29.71 -24.33
C PRO A 442 -0.82 -28.74 -25.49
N ALA A 443 -0.22 -27.58 -25.37
CA ALA A 443 -0.10 -26.60 -26.45
C ALA A 443 1.37 -26.47 -26.87
N SER A 444 1.62 -25.93 -28.07
CA SER A 444 2.98 -25.63 -28.56
C SER A 444 3.59 -24.37 -27.94
N LEU A 445 3.17 -24.06 -26.73
CA LEU A 445 3.62 -22.89 -25.98
C LEU A 445 4.99 -23.12 -25.34
N LYS A 446 5.88 -22.13 -25.48
CA LYS A 446 7.11 -22.08 -24.71
C LYS A 446 6.84 -21.34 -23.40
N ILE A 447 7.15 -21.98 -22.28
CA ILE A 447 6.94 -21.44 -20.94
C ILE A 447 8.27 -21.10 -20.30
N HIS A 448 8.38 -19.90 -19.71
CA HIS A 448 9.43 -19.55 -18.78
C HIS A 448 8.87 -19.67 -17.35
N LEU A 449 9.25 -20.70 -16.62
CA LEU A 449 8.84 -20.94 -15.24
C LEU A 449 9.87 -20.38 -14.28
N PHE A 450 9.48 -19.40 -13.48
CA PHE A 450 10.29 -18.81 -12.41
C PHE A 450 9.90 -19.50 -11.10
N LYS A 451 10.71 -20.44 -10.63
CA LYS A 451 10.42 -21.29 -9.49
C LYS A 451 11.14 -20.83 -8.24
N ALA A 452 10.43 -20.69 -7.11
CA ALA A 452 11.03 -20.44 -5.80
C ALA A 452 11.91 -21.63 -5.35
N LYS A 453 13.08 -21.35 -4.78
CA LYS A 453 14.01 -22.38 -4.28
C LYS A 453 13.57 -23.01 -2.96
N GLN A 454 12.86 -22.23 -2.11
CA GLN A 454 12.47 -22.66 -0.78
C GLN A 454 10.99 -23.02 -0.72
N GLU A 455 10.64 -23.99 0.11
CA GLU A 455 9.24 -24.27 0.44
C GLU A 455 8.67 -23.16 1.34
N GLN A 456 7.40 -22.84 1.12
CA GLN A 456 6.69 -21.88 1.98
C GLN A 456 6.56 -22.45 3.39
N VAL A 457 6.86 -21.64 4.41
CA VAL A 457 6.80 -22.05 5.83
C VAL A 457 5.41 -22.53 6.27
N SER A 458 4.34 -22.09 5.58
CA SER A 458 2.96 -22.56 5.81
C SER A 458 2.74 -24.05 5.52
N VAL A 459 3.63 -24.70 4.76
CA VAL A 459 3.58 -26.16 4.54
C VAL A 459 3.74 -26.95 5.84
N ASN A 460 4.33 -26.34 6.87
CA ASN A 460 4.48 -26.91 8.21
C ASN A 460 3.33 -26.55 9.16
N SER A 461 2.18 -26.07 8.65
CA SER A 461 0.99 -25.78 9.44
C SER A 461 0.51 -27.04 10.20
N GLN A 462 0.09 -26.86 11.46
CA GLN A 462 -0.53 -27.95 12.25
C GLN A 462 -2.00 -28.18 11.89
N ASN A 463 -2.58 -27.40 10.97
CA ASN A 463 -3.96 -27.59 10.52
C ASN A 463 -4.07 -28.87 9.70
N ALA A 464 -4.85 -29.84 10.21
CA ALA A 464 -5.01 -31.16 9.59
C ALA A 464 -5.60 -31.08 8.15
N GLN A 465 -6.50 -30.13 7.87
CA GLN A 465 -7.09 -29.95 6.53
C GLN A 465 -6.06 -29.35 5.57
N PHE A 466 -5.25 -28.40 6.01
CA PHE A 466 -4.15 -27.85 5.22
C PHE A 466 -3.06 -28.90 4.93
N GLN A 467 -2.73 -29.71 5.94
CA GLN A 467 -1.83 -30.85 5.74
C GLN A 467 -2.41 -31.87 4.76
N ALA A 468 -3.71 -32.20 4.84
CA ALA A 468 -4.37 -33.10 3.90
C ALA A 468 -4.35 -32.54 2.45
N TYR A 469 -4.52 -31.23 2.29
CA TYR A 469 -4.37 -30.54 1.00
C TYR A 469 -2.96 -30.69 0.45
N TRP A 470 -1.94 -30.39 1.24
CA TRP A 470 -0.55 -30.52 0.84
C TRP A 470 -0.14 -31.99 0.60
N GLN A 471 -0.70 -32.92 1.36
CA GLN A 471 -0.52 -34.35 1.11
C GLN A 471 -1.08 -34.76 -0.28
N LYS A 472 -2.24 -34.26 -0.66
CA LYS A 472 -2.80 -34.49 -2.01
C LYS A 472 -1.89 -33.89 -3.10
N ILE A 473 -1.38 -32.67 -2.88
CA ILE A 473 -0.43 -32.03 -3.78
C ILE A 473 0.85 -32.87 -3.90
N LYS A 474 1.40 -33.33 -2.79
CA LYS A 474 2.59 -34.23 -2.78
C LYS A 474 2.30 -35.56 -3.48
N GLN A 475 1.17 -36.21 -3.22
CA GLN A 475 0.77 -37.46 -3.86
C GLN A 475 0.56 -37.29 -5.37
N ALA A 476 0.11 -36.13 -5.81
CA ALA A 476 0.01 -35.79 -7.24
C ALA A 476 1.40 -35.50 -7.88
N GLY A 477 2.49 -35.60 -7.10
CA GLY A 477 3.86 -35.43 -7.58
C GLY A 477 4.29 -33.98 -7.73
N TYR A 478 3.74 -33.07 -6.92
CA TYR A 478 4.05 -31.64 -6.95
C TYR A 478 4.88 -31.19 -5.75
N CYS A 479 5.65 -32.12 -5.14
CA CYS A 479 6.63 -31.72 -4.13
C CYS A 479 7.69 -30.84 -4.79
N ARG A 480 8.01 -29.67 -4.20
CA ARG A 480 9.03 -28.76 -4.75
C ARG A 480 10.41 -29.40 -4.82
N GLU A 481 10.70 -30.34 -3.92
CA GLU A 481 11.96 -31.06 -3.88
C GLU A 481 12.12 -31.99 -5.09
N ASP A 482 11.01 -32.62 -5.54
CA ASP A 482 11.04 -33.66 -6.56
C ASP A 482 10.58 -33.16 -7.96
N ALA A 483 9.85 -32.04 -8.04
CA ALA A 483 9.30 -31.53 -9.30
C ALA A 483 10.18 -30.44 -9.90
N SER A 484 10.95 -30.76 -10.93
CA SER A 484 11.82 -29.79 -11.62
C SER A 484 11.05 -28.60 -12.18
N ALA A 485 9.86 -28.82 -12.73
CA ALA A 485 9.04 -27.83 -13.39
C ALA A 485 7.60 -27.70 -12.82
N LEU A 486 7.41 -27.93 -11.51
CA LEU A 486 6.11 -27.81 -10.82
C LEU A 486 4.97 -28.55 -11.53
N GLY A 487 5.28 -29.67 -12.19
CA GLY A 487 4.35 -30.54 -12.90
C GLY A 487 4.03 -30.15 -14.35
N TRP A 488 4.54 -29.02 -14.84
CA TRP A 488 4.36 -28.59 -16.23
C TRP A 488 5.11 -29.48 -17.23
N ASP A 489 6.24 -30.06 -16.83
CA ASP A 489 7.02 -31.04 -17.61
C ASP A 489 6.31 -32.36 -17.85
N ARG A 490 5.21 -32.62 -17.15
CA ARG A 490 4.34 -33.78 -17.36
C ARG A 490 3.27 -33.55 -18.44
N LEU A 491 3.02 -32.29 -18.78
CA LEU A 491 2.03 -31.85 -19.75
C LEU A 491 2.65 -31.43 -21.07
N LEU A 492 3.80 -30.77 -20.96
CA LEU A 492 4.46 -30.15 -22.08
C LEU A 492 5.79 -30.85 -22.37
N PRO A 493 6.22 -30.92 -23.65
CA PRO A 493 7.55 -31.42 -23.95
C PRO A 493 8.62 -30.69 -23.14
N PRO A 494 9.61 -31.38 -22.55
CA PRO A 494 10.64 -30.77 -21.73
C PRO A 494 11.38 -29.60 -22.39
N ALA A 495 11.53 -29.64 -23.72
CA ALA A 495 12.16 -28.56 -24.48
C ALA A 495 11.34 -27.26 -24.53
N THR A 496 10.07 -27.29 -24.14
CA THR A 496 9.17 -26.13 -24.15
C THR A 496 9.05 -25.45 -22.78
N VAL A 497 9.57 -26.09 -21.72
CA VAL A 497 9.51 -25.55 -20.35
C VAL A 497 10.93 -25.18 -19.90
N ARG A 498 11.19 -23.88 -19.80
CA ARG A 498 12.45 -23.36 -19.29
C ARG A 498 12.28 -22.95 -17.83
N VAL A 499 13.08 -23.48 -16.94
CA VAL A 499 12.99 -23.22 -15.51
C VAL A 499 14.14 -22.32 -15.04
N SER A 500 13.79 -21.22 -14.39
CA SER A 500 14.72 -20.34 -13.64
C SER A 500 14.41 -20.43 -12.15
N GLN A 501 15.42 -20.74 -11.36
CA GLN A 501 15.26 -20.80 -9.90
C GLN A 501 15.53 -19.43 -9.28
N VAL A 502 14.63 -18.96 -8.41
CA VAL A 502 14.71 -17.68 -7.71
C VAL A 502 14.82 -17.93 -6.21
N ASN A 503 15.68 -17.20 -5.51
CA ASN A 503 15.79 -17.30 -4.06
C ASN A 503 14.50 -16.90 -3.36
N GLY A 504 14.28 -17.47 -2.18
CA GLY A 504 13.04 -17.28 -1.41
C GLY A 504 12.02 -18.39 -1.62
N ASP A 505 10.91 -18.28 -0.90
CA ASP A 505 9.72 -19.11 -1.00
C ASP A 505 8.66 -18.45 -1.89
N HIS A 506 7.49 -19.09 -2.01
CA HIS A 506 6.36 -18.63 -2.82
C HIS A 506 5.99 -17.15 -2.59
N VAL A 507 6.02 -16.67 -1.36
CA VAL A 507 5.64 -15.31 -0.99
C VAL A 507 6.85 -14.37 -1.05
N SER A 508 7.96 -14.77 -0.43
CA SER A 508 9.13 -13.91 -0.29
C SER A 508 9.83 -13.61 -1.62
N MET A 509 9.68 -14.46 -2.65
CA MET A 509 10.19 -14.15 -3.99
C MET A 509 9.54 -12.91 -4.61
N MET A 510 8.32 -12.56 -4.18
CA MET A 510 7.60 -11.38 -4.62
C MET A 510 7.71 -10.20 -3.67
N GLU A 511 7.72 -10.45 -2.36
CA GLU A 511 7.65 -9.40 -1.33
C GLU A 511 9.03 -8.91 -0.88
N HIS A 512 10.01 -9.81 -0.77
CA HIS A 512 11.35 -9.44 -0.32
C HIS A 512 12.14 -8.73 -1.43
N PRO A 513 12.62 -7.49 -1.23
CA PRO A 513 13.22 -6.69 -2.29
C PRO A 513 14.40 -7.36 -3.02
N VAL A 514 15.23 -8.14 -2.30
CA VAL A 514 16.38 -8.83 -2.90
C VAL A 514 15.94 -9.97 -3.81
N HIS A 515 14.97 -10.78 -3.37
CA HIS A 515 14.44 -11.90 -4.16
C HIS A 515 13.66 -11.40 -5.39
N ARG A 516 12.87 -10.34 -5.22
CA ARG A 516 12.14 -9.70 -6.32
C ARG A 516 13.09 -9.14 -7.39
N ARG A 517 14.21 -8.54 -6.97
CA ARG A 517 15.24 -8.07 -7.91
C ARG A 517 15.87 -9.23 -8.68
N GLU A 518 16.16 -10.35 -8.03
CA GLU A 518 16.64 -11.58 -8.69
C GLU A 518 15.61 -12.11 -9.69
N LEU A 519 14.33 -12.16 -9.31
CA LEU A 519 13.23 -12.51 -10.21
C LEU A 519 13.21 -11.59 -11.44
N GLY A 520 13.30 -10.26 -11.23
CA GLY A 520 13.37 -9.27 -12.30
C GLY A 520 14.56 -9.50 -13.26
N GLN A 521 15.73 -9.85 -12.72
CA GLN A 521 16.90 -10.19 -13.54
C GLN A 521 16.66 -11.43 -14.42
N HIS A 522 16.08 -12.49 -13.87
CA HIS A 522 15.70 -13.68 -14.63
C HIS A 522 14.63 -13.39 -15.69
N PHE A 523 13.65 -12.55 -15.33
CA PHE A 523 12.64 -12.09 -16.28
C PHE A 523 13.28 -11.33 -17.45
N ASN A 524 14.17 -10.39 -17.17
CA ASN A 524 14.86 -9.60 -18.18
C ASN A 524 15.75 -10.47 -19.08
N LEU A 525 16.39 -11.49 -18.54
CA LEU A 525 17.15 -12.47 -19.35
C LEU A 525 16.21 -13.22 -20.31
N ALA A 526 15.08 -13.73 -19.80
CA ALA A 526 14.10 -14.44 -20.62
C ALA A 526 13.49 -13.55 -21.73
N LEU A 527 13.22 -12.28 -21.43
CA LEU A 527 12.70 -11.30 -22.38
C LEU A 527 13.72 -10.89 -23.46
N ARG A 528 15.02 -10.84 -23.13
CA ARG A 528 16.09 -10.53 -24.09
C ARG A 528 16.28 -11.61 -25.14
N GLU A 529 16.06 -12.85 -24.78
CA GLU A 529 16.17 -13.99 -25.70
C GLU A 529 15.11 -13.96 -26.82
N LEU A 530 13.97 -13.28 -26.60
CA LEU A 530 12.95 -13.08 -27.62
C LEU A 530 13.44 -12.21 -28.81
N GLY A 531 14.43 -11.35 -28.57
CA GLY A 531 14.99 -10.48 -29.59
C GLY A 531 16.13 -11.09 -30.42
N GLN A 532 16.52 -12.34 -30.10
CA GLN A 532 17.61 -13.05 -30.77
C GLN A 532 17.13 -14.24 -31.63
N ALA A 533 15.84 -14.55 -31.57
CA ALA A 533 15.17 -15.60 -32.35
C ALA A 533 14.29 -14.96 -33.45
#